data_caae6204bf118a0cdd7af8b867bbd2b4
#
_entry.id   caae6204bf118a0cdd7af8b867bbd2b4
#
_cell.length_a   1.000
_cell.length_b   1.000
_cell.length_c   1.000
_cell.angle_alpha   90.00
_cell.angle_beta   90.00
_cell.angle_gamma   90.00
#
_symmetry.space_group_name_H-M   'P 1'
#
loop_
_entity.id
_entity.type
_entity.pdbx_description
1 polymer ?
#
loop_
_entity_poly.entity_id
_entity_poly.type
_entity_poly.pdbx_seq_one_letter_code
_entity_poly.pdbx_strand_id
1 'polypeptide(L)'
;MGRIRASVTLLNPTEPGLHGLEVSALADSGAVHLCIPEHLALQLQLRELERREVVLADGHRRSVPYMGPVEVRFANRRCFTGAMVLGDQVLGDEVLLGAIPMEDMDLVLQPQLQQLTVNPASPNLPTSVAK
;
A
#
# COMPACT_ATOMS: atom_id res chain seq x y z
N MET A 1 16.43 12.07 -9.01
CA MET A 1 16.04 10.75 -8.57
C MET A 1 14.64 10.41 -9.03
N GLY A 2 14.49 9.33 -9.74
CA GLY A 2 13.19 8.94 -10.25
C GLY A 2 12.29 8.35 -9.17
N ARG A 3 11.00 8.34 -9.45
CA ARG A 3 10.02 7.67 -8.61
C ARG A 3 9.80 6.26 -9.12
N ILE A 4 9.72 5.33 -8.19
CA ILE A 4 9.49 3.94 -8.55
C ILE A 4 8.01 3.64 -8.41
N ARG A 5 7.39 3.27 -9.52
CA ARG A 5 5.99 2.91 -9.57
C ARG A 5 5.85 1.42 -9.86
N ALA A 6 4.82 0.84 -9.31
CA ALA A 6 4.53 -0.57 -9.51
C ALA A 6 3.02 -0.77 -9.63
N SER A 7 2.64 -1.73 -10.47
CA SER A 7 1.25 -2.13 -10.55
C SER A 7 0.95 -3.11 -9.44
N VAL A 8 -0.03 -2.80 -8.62
CA VAL A 8 -0.48 -3.68 -7.56
C VAL A 8 -1.99 -3.85 -7.67
N THR A 9 -2.51 -4.94 -7.11
CA THR A 9 -3.94 -5.16 -7.05
C THR A 9 -4.38 -5.02 -5.61
N LEU A 10 -5.42 -4.24 -5.39
CA LEU A 10 -6.02 -4.04 -4.08
C LEU A 10 -7.37 -4.74 -4.04
N LEU A 11 -7.61 -5.51 -2.98
CA LEU A 11 -8.86 -6.25 -2.81
C LEU A 11 -9.35 -6.08 -1.38
N ASN A 12 -10.66 -6.30 -1.20
CA ASN A 12 -11.22 -6.43 0.13
C ASN A 12 -11.45 -7.91 0.39
N PRO A 13 -10.65 -8.55 1.25
CA PRO A 13 -10.78 -10.00 1.47
C PRO A 13 -12.07 -10.41 2.18
N THR A 14 -12.79 -9.46 2.78
CA THR A 14 -14.07 -9.74 3.43
C THR A 14 -15.26 -9.63 2.48
N GLU A 15 -15.02 -9.16 1.25
CA GLU A 15 -16.05 -8.97 0.22
C GLU A 15 -15.63 -9.69 -1.05
N PRO A 16 -15.69 -11.02 -1.08
CA PRO A 16 -15.16 -11.77 -2.22
C PRO A 16 -15.89 -11.53 -3.52
N GLY A 17 -17.10 -10.97 -3.47
CA GLY A 17 -17.84 -10.61 -4.67
C GLY A 17 -17.35 -9.33 -5.35
N LEU A 18 -16.53 -8.54 -4.68
CA LEU A 18 -15.99 -7.33 -5.29
C LEU A 18 -14.76 -7.66 -6.10
N HIS A 19 -14.66 -7.02 -7.26
CA HIS A 19 -13.46 -7.15 -8.09
C HIS A 19 -12.30 -6.39 -7.46
N GLY A 20 -11.10 -6.94 -7.62
CA GLY A 20 -9.89 -6.23 -7.24
C GLY A 20 -9.66 -5.03 -8.16
N LEU A 21 -8.97 -4.05 -7.62
CA LEU A 21 -8.62 -2.84 -8.35
C LEU A 21 -7.13 -2.87 -8.67
N GLU A 22 -6.79 -2.83 -9.95
CA GLU A 22 -5.41 -2.71 -10.35
C GLU A 22 -5.04 -1.24 -10.37
N VAL A 23 -4.01 -0.87 -9.62
CA VAL A 23 -3.61 0.52 -9.48
C VAL A 23 -2.11 0.66 -9.64
N SER A 24 -1.69 1.84 -10.07
CA SER A 24 -0.27 2.20 -10.09
C SER A 24 0.06 2.80 -8.72
N ALA A 25 0.97 2.15 -8.01
CA ALA A 25 1.38 2.60 -6.70
C ALA A 25 2.78 3.20 -6.75
N LEU A 26 2.98 4.27 -6.01
CA LEU A 26 4.31 4.81 -5.79
C LEU A 26 4.93 4.05 -4.63
N ALA A 27 6.02 3.33 -4.91
CA ALA A 27 6.76 2.62 -3.86
C ALA A 27 7.62 3.64 -3.12
N ASP A 28 7.31 3.87 -1.87
CA ASP A 28 7.91 4.93 -1.09
C ASP A 28 8.32 4.41 0.29
N SER A 29 9.61 4.14 0.45
CA SER A 29 10.14 3.66 1.74
C SER A 29 10.11 4.75 2.82
N GLY A 30 9.89 6.00 2.44
CA GLY A 30 9.70 7.08 3.41
C GLY A 30 8.31 7.09 4.01
N ALA A 31 7.34 6.42 3.37
CA ALA A 31 6.01 6.22 3.93
C ALA A 31 6.02 4.91 4.73
N VAL A 32 5.27 4.87 5.83
CA VAL A 32 5.20 3.68 6.67
C VAL A 32 4.11 2.74 6.19
N HIS A 33 2.94 3.28 5.93
CA HIS A 33 1.74 2.50 5.64
C HIS A 33 1.37 2.54 4.17
N LEU A 34 0.43 1.67 3.81
CA LEU A 34 -0.31 1.84 2.58
C LEU A 34 -1.19 3.07 2.74
N CYS A 35 -1.14 3.98 1.77
CA CYS A 35 -2.00 5.16 1.75
C CYS A 35 -2.80 5.16 0.45
N ILE A 36 -4.11 5.33 0.56
CA ILE A 36 -4.99 5.30 -0.60
C ILE A 36 -5.93 6.51 -0.58
N PRO A 37 -6.36 6.96 -1.75
CA PRO A 37 -7.36 8.02 -1.80
C PRO A 37 -8.73 7.51 -1.39
N GLU A 38 -9.57 8.44 -0.94
CA GLU A 38 -10.89 8.13 -0.40
C GLU A 38 -11.76 7.36 -1.38
N HIS A 39 -11.73 7.73 -2.66
CA HIS A 39 -12.58 7.06 -3.64
C HIS A 39 -12.27 5.58 -3.80
N LEU A 40 -11.01 5.17 -3.61
CA LEU A 40 -10.66 3.75 -3.66
C LEU A 40 -11.17 3.01 -2.42
N ALA A 41 -11.09 3.65 -1.25
CA ALA A 41 -11.65 3.06 -0.04
C ALA A 41 -13.14 2.79 -0.19
N LEU A 42 -13.87 3.71 -0.82
CA LEU A 42 -15.29 3.54 -1.07
C LEU A 42 -15.56 2.41 -2.06
N GLN A 43 -14.80 2.34 -3.15
CA GLN A 43 -14.96 1.26 -4.14
C GLN A 43 -14.70 -0.11 -3.54
N LEU A 44 -13.73 -0.20 -2.62
CA LEU A 44 -13.40 -1.46 -1.97
C LEU A 44 -14.30 -1.76 -0.76
N GLN A 45 -15.21 -0.86 -0.42
CA GLN A 45 -16.13 -1.00 0.71
C GLN A 45 -15.39 -1.31 2.01
N LEU A 46 -14.30 -0.58 2.24
CA LEU A 46 -13.51 -0.77 3.44
C LEU A 46 -14.23 -0.19 4.66
N ARG A 47 -13.91 -0.72 5.83
CA ARG A 47 -14.44 -0.23 7.10
C ARG A 47 -13.38 0.59 7.81
N GLU A 48 -13.81 1.61 8.52
CA GLU A 48 -12.91 2.33 9.40
C GLU A 48 -12.60 1.47 10.61
N LEU A 49 -11.33 1.18 10.83
CA LEU A 49 -10.86 0.37 11.95
C LEU A 49 -10.49 1.24 13.13
N GLU A 50 -9.87 2.36 12.86
CA GLU A 50 -9.51 3.35 13.87
C GLU A 50 -9.14 4.64 13.16
N ARG A 51 -8.89 5.68 13.93
CA ARG A 51 -8.36 6.92 13.39
C ARG A 51 -6.90 7.03 13.79
N ARG A 52 -6.12 7.56 12.88
CA ARG A 52 -4.70 7.78 13.13
C ARG A 52 -4.29 9.18 12.73
N GLU A 53 -3.23 9.65 13.34
CA GLU A 53 -2.66 10.93 13.01
C GLU A 53 -1.54 10.75 12.00
N VAL A 54 -1.57 11.53 10.92
CA VAL A 54 -0.49 11.55 9.93
C VAL A 54 0.12 12.94 9.87
N VAL A 55 1.40 12.98 9.56
CA VAL A 55 2.11 14.23 9.29
C VAL A 55 2.30 14.32 7.79
N LEU A 56 1.72 15.34 7.18
CA LEU A 56 1.82 15.55 5.75
C LEU A 56 3.16 16.16 5.37
N ALA A 57 3.45 16.17 4.07
CA ALA A 57 4.71 16.70 3.56
C ALA A 57 4.94 18.16 3.96
N ASP A 58 3.88 18.95 4.16
CA ASP A 58 3.97 20.34 4.57
C ASP A 58 4.11 20.54 6.09
N GLY A 59 4.20 19.42 6.83
CA GLY A 59 4.33 19.44 8.29
C GLY A 59 3.03 19.49 9.06
N HIS A 60 1.90 19.65 8.38
CA HIS A 60 0.60 19.65 9.06
C HIS A 60 0.25 18.25 9.53
N ARG A 61 -0.44 18.20 10.68
CA ARG A 61 -0.95 16.95 11.24
C ARG A 61 -2.43 16.83 10.94
N ARG A 62 -2.84 15.63 10.58
CA ARG A 62 -4.27 15.35 10.34
C ARG A 62 -4.66 14.03 10.95
N SER A 63 -5.88 13.99 11.47
CA SER A 63 -6.49 12.74 11.87
C SER A 63 -7.19 12.16 10.65
N VAL A 64 -6.82 10.95 10.28
CA VAL A 64 -7.37 10.27 9.09
C VAL A 64 -7.88 8.89 9.48
N PRO A 65 -8.87 8.35 8.74
CA PRO A 65 -9.30 7.00 8.99
C PRO A 65 -8.24 6.00 8.55
N TYR A 66 -8.06 4.97 9.37
CA TYR A 66 -7.27 3.79 9.03
C TYR A 66 -8.29 2.70 8.73
N MET A 67 -8.38 2.28 7.48
CA MET A 67 -9.47 1.44 7.00
C MET A 67 -8.94 0.11 6.49
N GLY A 68 -9.79 -0.89 6.51
CA GLY A 68 -9.41 -2.21 6.03
C GLY A 68 -10.51 -3.23 6.22
N PRO A 69 -10.15 -4.50 6.11
CA PRO A 69 -8.83 -4.98 5.71
C PRO A 69 -8.60 -4.84 4.21
N VAL A 70 -7.35 -4.67 3.81
CA VAL A 70 -6.97 -4.61 2.40
C VAL A 70 -6.02 -5.76 2.11
N GLU A 71 -6.29 -6.47 1.04
CA GLU A 71 -5.33 -7.43 0.49
C GLU A 71 -4.59 -6.73 -0.64
N VAL A 72 -3.26 -6.70 -0.56
CA VAL A 72 -2.40 -6.13 -1.59
C VAL A 72 -1.70 -7.27 -2.29
N ARG A 73 -1.77 -7.28 -3.63
CA ARG A 73 -1.07 -8.31 -4.43
C ARG A 73 -0.05 -7.66 -5.35
N PHE A 74 1.13 -8.22 -5.38
CA PHE A 74 2.19 -7.82 -6.28
C PHE A 74 2.94 -9.08 -6.71
N ALA A 75 2.99 -9.35 -8.01
CA ALA A 75 3.63 -10.56 -8.55
C ALA A 75 3.09 -11.81 -7.85
N ASN A 76 3.97 -12.65 -7.28
CA ASN A 76 3.54 -13.84 -6.55
C ASN A 76 3.43 -13.61 -5.05
N ARG A 77 3.31 -12.34 -4.63
CA ARG A 77 3.19 -11.94 -3.23
C ARG A 77 1.84 -11.37 -2.92
N ARG A 78 1.45 -11.47 -1.66
CA ARG A 78 0.31 -10.72 -1.14
C ARG A 78 0.52 -10.44 0.34
N CYS A 79 -0.15 -9.40 0.82
CA CYS A 79 -0.23 -9.13 2.25
C CYS A 79 -1.60 -8.61 2.59
N PHE A 80 -1.91 -8.64 3.87
CA PHE A 80 -3.15 -8.11 4.42
C PHE A 80 -2.79 -6.96 5.35
N THR A 81 -3.39 -5.81 5.15
CA THR A 81 -3.04 -4.63 5.92
C THR A 81 -4.23 -3.68 5.98
N GLY A 82 -4.12 -2.68 6.82
CA GLY A 82 -5.01 -1.53 6.73
C GLY A 82 -4.37 -0.47 5.84
N ALA A 83 -5.14 0.56 5.55
CA ALA A 83 -4.69 1.68 4.74
C ALA A 83 -5.07 2.99 5.40
N MET A 84 -4.14 3.93 5.38
CA MET A 84 -4.45 5.32 5.70
C MET A 84 -5.22 5.89 4.54
N VAL A 85 -6.38 6.45 4.80
CA VAL A 85 -7.23 7.01 3.75
C VAL A 85 -7.10 8.52 3.77
N LEU A 86 -6.54 9.05 2.70
CA LEU A 86 -6.34 10.49 2.57
C LEU A 86 -7.33 11.01 1.54
N GLY A 87 -7.73 12.27 1.72
CA GLY A 87 -8.67 12.88 0.78
C GLY A 87 -8.11 12.89 -0.63
N ASP A 88 -9.01 12.84 -1.60
CA ASP A 88 -8.62 12.87 -3.01
C ASP A 88 -7.86 14.14 -3.37
N GLN A 89 -8.06 15.20 -2.59
CA GLN A 89 -7.31 16.45 -2.77
C GLN A 89 -5.84 16.28 -2.45
N VAL A 90 -5.49 15.33 -1.59
CA VAL A 90 -4.10 15.08 -1.18
C VAL A 90 -3.42 14.11 -2.13
N LEU A 91 -4.08 12.99 -2.41
CA LEU A 91 -3.50 11.92 -3.22
C LEU A 91 -3.94 11.90 -4.67
N GLY A 92 -5.11 12.52 -4.98
CA GLY A 92 -5.67 12.37 -6.31
C GLY A 92 -5.99 10.89 -6.56
N ASP A 93 -5.37 10.31 -7.57
CA ASP A 93 -5.50 8.88 -7.87
C ASP A 93 -4.30 8.07 -7.36
N GLU A 94 -3.38 8.71 -6.66
CA GLU A 94 -2.12 8.06 -6.30
C GLU A 94 -2.28 7.16 -5.07
N VAL A 95 -1.69 5.97 -5.17
CA VAL A 95 -1.57 5.04 -4.06
C VAL A 95 -0.12 5.05 -3.62
N LEU A 96 0.12 5.15 -2.31
CA LEU A 96 1.48 5.07 -1.76
C LEU A 96 1.66 3.71 -1.12
N LEU A 97 2.66 2.98 -1.58
CA LEU A 97 3.01 1.68 -1.02
C LEU A 97 4.20 1.89 -0.08
N GLY A 98 3.90 1.91 1.21
CA GLY A 98 4.89 2.20 2.23
C GLY A 98 5.68 1.00 2.69
N ALA A 99 6.50 1.20 3.71
CA ALA A 99 7.43 0.19 4.19
C ALA A 99 6.75 -1.07 4.73
N ILE A 100 5.66 -0.92 5.46
CA ILE A 100 4.98 -2.08 6.07
C ILE A 100 4.54 -3.09 5.01
N PRO A 101 3.73 -2.72 3.99
CA PRO A 101 3.34 -3.71 3.00
C PRO A 101 4.53 -4.22 2.18
N MET A 102 5.52 -3.37 1.89
CA MET A 102 6.69 -3.85 1.16
C MET A 102 7.49 -4.88 1.94
N GLU A 103 7.68 -4.65 3.23
CA GLU A 103 8.40 -5.60 4.08
C GLU A 103 7.62 -6.89 4.27
N ASP A 104 6.31 -6.78 4.46
CA ASP A 104 5.48 -7.95 4.67
C ASP A 104 5.45 -8.86 3.43
N MET A 105 5.48 -8.26 2.26
CA MET A 105 5.54 -9.01 1.00
C MET A 105 6.97 -9.39 0.61
N ASP A 106 7.96 -8.98 1.39
CA ASP A 106 9.37 -9.26 1.11
C ASP A 106 9.77 -8.76 -0.27
N LEU A 107 9.54 -7.46 -0.49
CA LEU A 107 9.86 -6.78 -1.75
C LEU A 107 11.11 -5.94 -1.58
N VAL A 108 11.79 -5.69 -2.67
CA VAL A 108 13.03 -4.91 -2.70
C VAL A 108 12.89 -3.79 -3.71
N LEU A 109 13.27 -2.58 -3.29
CA LEU A 109 13.43 -1.47 -4.21
C LEU A 109 14.80 -1.58 -4.86
N GLN A 110 14.83 -1.52 -6.18
CA GLN A 110 16.07 -1.51 -6.94
C GLN A 110 16.21 -0.18 -7.66
N PRO A 111 16.84 0.80 -7.00
CA PRO A 111 16.88 2.16 -7.55
C PRO A 111 17.57 2.26 -8.90
N GLN A 112 18.61 1.47 -9.12
CA GLN A 112 19.33 1.50 -10.38
C GLN A 112 18.47 1.04 -11.56
N LEU A 113 17.53 0.13 -11.29
CA LEU A 113 16.62 -0.37 -12.32
C LEU A 113 15.29 0.37 -12.33
N GLN A 114 15.08 1.26 -11.37
CA GLN A 114 13.80 1.97 -11.19
C GLN A 114 12.64 0.96 -11.04
N GLN A 115 12.87 -0.10 -10.27
CA GLN A 115 11.89 -1.19 -10.14
C GLN A 115 11.69 -1.62 -8.70
N LEU A 116 10.46 -2.02 -8.42
CA LEU A 116 10.11 -2.79 -7.24
C LEU A 116 10.06 -4.25 -7.67
N THR A 117 10.75 -5.13 -6.94
CA THR A 117 10.81 -6.54 -7.29
C THR A 117 10.58 -7.40 -6.05
N VAL A 118 10.18 -8.65 -6.30
CA VAL A 118 10.24 -9.70 -5.29
C VAL A 118 11.71 -9.87 -4.89
N ASN A 119 11.95 -10.12 -3.60
CA ASN A 119 13.32 -10.31 -3.12
C ASN A 119 13.96 -11.50 -3.85
N PRO A 120 15.06 -11.27 -4.58
CA PRO A 120 15.68 -12.35 -5.35
C PRO A 120 16.24 -13.48 -4.48
N ALA A 121 16.51 -13.22 -3.20
CA ALA A 121 16.98 -14.24 -2.27
C ALA A 121 15.86 -15.18 -1.83
N SER A 122 14.60 -14.80 -2.04
CA SER A 122 13.43 -15.62 -1.68
C SER A 122 12.38 -15.51 -2.79
N PRO A 123 12.66 -16.10 -3.97
CA PRO A 123 11.83 -15.85 -5.15
C PRO A 123 10.44 -16.50 -5.11
N ASN A 124 10.27 -17.54 -4.32
CA ASN A 124 9.04 -18.32 -4.34
C ASN A 124 8.08 -18.00 -3.20
N LEU A 125 8.60 -17.61 -2.05
CA LEU A 125 7.80 -17.31 -0.87
C LEU A 125 8.43 -16.13 -0.12
N PRO A 126 7.62 -15.26 0.46
CA PRO A 126 8.16 -14.17 1.26
C PRO A 126 8.83 -14.72 2.52
N THR A 127 9.93 -14.10 2.91
CA THR A 127 10.67 -14.48 4.11
C THR A 127 10.63 -13.34 5.09
N SER A 128 10.34 -13.67 6.34
CA SER A 128 10.29 -12.69 7.44
C SER A 128 11.21 -13.14 8.55
N VAL A 129 11.72 -12.18 9.29
CA VAL A 129 12.49 -12.46 10.49
C VAL A 129 11.54 -12.46 11.69
N ALA A 130 11.42 -13.60 12.34
CA ALA A 130 10.47 -13.77 13.43
C ALA A 130 11.15 -13.57 14.77
N LYS A 131 12.18 -12.77 14.86
CA LYS A 131 12.77 -12.37 15.98
C LYS A 131 14.03 -12.66 16.57
#